data_f5446a4aa6c2b3634c99060cf6fb538f
#
_entry.id   f5446a4aa6c2b3634c99060cf6fb538f
#
_cell.length_a   1.000
_cell.length_b   1.000
_cell.length_c   1.000
_cell.angle_alpha   90.00
_cell.angle_beta   90.00
_cell.angle_gamma   90.00
#
_symmetry.space_group_name_H-M   'P 1'
#
loop_
_entity.id
_entity.type
_entity.pdbx_description
1 polymer ?
#
loop_
_entity_poly.entity_id
_entity_poly.type
_entity_poly.pdbx_seq_one_letter_code
_entity_poly.pdbx_strand_id
1 'polypeptide(L)'
;YGIDTSSINDGMEEMIKRGYDFNQTVGAMPAVLDASRASGEDFGTVMSASTAILEQFGLKTEDTASMMKNTQRVTDSLTFVANKTSAGFEDMGIAMEYVGPVAHSLGMNVEQTAAAVGLLSNNGIEGEKAGTSLRGALSRLLKPTKQSSAAFEELGINIDEWKKGNIGLPDMLDTIKKHTEGMTDAEKSSLVAKAFGVEAQTGMNVLINQGGDALRNLTKETQNATGYTKKLADQMNNSDKNAFNKAKATLEVLSIDLGQKLLPSIIPVVKE
;
A
#
# COMPACT_ATOMS: atom_id res chain seq x y z
N TYR A 1 -3.54 18.52 -12.56
CA TYR A 1 -3.81 17.78 -11.33
C TYR A 1 -4.33 18.68 -10.20
N GLY A 2 -4.12 20.01 -10.25
CA GLY A 2 -4.49 20.92 -9.15
C GLY A 2 -3.64 20.76 -7.89
N ILE A 3 -2.47 20.14 -8.01
CA ILE A 3 -1.44 20.07 -6.98
C ILE A 3 -0.50 21.26 -7.20
N ASP A 4 -0.12 21.93 -6.12
CA ASP A 4 0.76 23.09 -6.23
C ASP A 4 2.19 22.67 -6.62
N THR A 5 2.89 23.59 -7.31
CA THR A 5 4.23 23.33 -7.84
C THR A 5 5.26 23.11 -6.74
N SER A 6 5.08 23.73 -5.56
CA SER A 6 5.97 23.55 -4.41
C SER A 6 5.92 22.12 -3.91
N SER A 7 4.72 21.58 -3.66
CA SER A 7 4.54 20.19 -3.22
C SER A 7 5.14 19.17 -4.19
N ILE A 8 5.04 19.43 -5.50
CA ILE A 8 5.67 18.58 -6.52
C ILE A 8 7.19 18.65 -6.42
N ASN A 9 7.76 19.84 -6.30
CA ASN A 9 9.21 20.02 -6.17
C ASN A 9 9.74 19.36 -4.89
N ASP A 10 9.06 19.55 -3.77
CA ASP A 10 9.41 18.94 -2.48
C ASP A 10 9.40 17.42 -2.58
N GLY A 11 8.41 16.84 -3.26
CA GLY A 11 8.33 15.41 -3.51
C GLY A 11 9.45 14.89 -4.40
N MET A 12 9.81 15.62 -5.46
CA MET A 12 10.95 15.26 -6.31
C MET A 12 12.26 15.32 -5.53
N GLU A 13 12.45 16.34 -4.71
CA GLU A 13 13.63 16.47 -3.83
C GLU A 13 13.73 15.30 -2.85
N GLU A 14 12.60 14.89 -2.26
CA GLU A 14 12.54 13.75 -1.34
C GLU A 14 12.89 12.42 -2.04
N MET A 15 12.42 12.21 -3.28
CA MET A 15 12.82 11.05 -4.06
C MET A 15 14.33 11.02 -4.32
N ILE A 16 14.92 12.18 -4.67
CA ILE A 16 16.37 12.30 -4.87
C ILE A 16 17.12 11.99 -3.57
N LYS A 17 16.66 12.51 -2.42
CA LYS A 17 17.23 12.19 -1.10
C LYS A 17 17.17 10.70 -0.76
N ARG A 18 16.14 9.99 -1.23
CA ARG A 18 16.00 8.53 -1.12
C ARG A 18 16.82 7.76 -2.15
N GLY A 19 17.68 8.43 -2.93
CA GLY A 19 18.53 7.81 -3.91
C GLY A 19 17.83 7.40 -5.20
N TYR A 20 16.73 8.07 -5.56
CA TYR A 20 16.12 7.95 -6.87
C TYR A 20 16.87 8.85 -7.86
N ASP A 21 17.23 8.31 -9.00
CA ASP A 21 17.77 9.12 -10.09
C ASP A 21 16.67 9.86 -10.86
N PHE A 22 17.08 10.64 -11.85
CA PHE A 22 16.16 11.43 -12.68
C PHE A 22 15.14 10.53 -13.41
N ASN A 23 15.58 9.42 -14.00
CA ASN A 23 14.71 8.52 -14.75
C ASN A 23 13.69 7.83 -13.86
N GLN A 24 14.10 7.39 -12.68
CA GLN A 24 13.24 6.81 -11.67
C GLN A 24 12.21 7.81 -11.17
N THR A 25 12.63 9.04 -10.88
CA THR A 25 11.74 10.13 -10.45
C THR A 25 10.70 10.45 -11.51
N VAL A 26 11.12 10.66 -12.76
CA VAL A 26 10.22 10.95 -13.88
C VAL A 26 9.26 9.79 -14.14
N GLY A 27 9.73 8.55 -14.02
CA GLY A 27 8.89 7.36 -14.20
C GLY A 27 7.82 7.20 -13.11
N ALA A 28 8.12 7.55 -11.86
CA ALA A 28 7.19 7.42 -10.75
C ALA A 28 6.12 8.54 -10.71
N MET A 29 6.50 9.76 -11.08
CA MET A 29 5.69 10.96 -10.91
C MET A 29 4.25 10.87 -11.42
N PRO A 30 3.95 10.40 -12.65
CA PRO A 30 2.60 10.38 -13.15
C PRO A 30 1.64 9.57 -12.27
N ALA A 31 2.07 8.38 -11.83
CA ALA A 31 1.25 7.50 -11.01
C ALA A 31 1.04 8.05 -9.59
N VAL A 32 2.05 8.71 -9.01
CA VAL A 32 1.94 9.35 -7.69
C VAL A 32 0.98 10.55 -7.76
N LEU A 33 1.07 11.37 -8.82
CA LEU A 33 0.14 12.48 -9.04
C LEU A 33 -1.30 12.00 -9.22
N ASP A 34 -1.51 10.95 -10.01
CA ASP A 34 -2.81 10.34 -10.19
C ASP A 34 -3.35 9.79 -8.86
N ALA A 35 -2.50 9.14 -8.06
CA ALA A 35 -2.90 8.57 -6.77
C ALA A 35 -3.23 9.63 -5.72
N SER A 36 -2.44 10.69 -5.60
CA SER A 36 -2.76 11.84 -4.74
C SER A 36 -4.10 12.45 -5.14
N ARG A 37 -4.36 12.55 -6.43
CA ARG A 37 -5.62 13.06 -6.95
C ARG A 37 -6.80 12.13 -6.66
N ALA A 38 -6.62 10.84 -6.88
CA ALA A 38 -7.66 9.83 -6.71
C ALA A 38 -8.04 9.59 -5.25
N SER A 39 -7.06 9.63 -4.34
CA SER A 39 -7.26 9.42 -2.91
C SER A 39 -7.68 10.68 -2.16
N GLY A 40 -7.32 11.85 -2.67
CA GLY A 40 -7.44 13.13 -1.95
C GLY A 40 -6.35 13.36 -0.91
N GLU A 41 -5.41 12.43 -0.79
CA GLU A 41 -4.25 12.56 0.10
C GLU A 41 -3.21 13.54 -0.45
N ASP A 42 -2.42 14.09 0.45
CA ASP A 42 -1.33 14.97 0.07
C ASP A 42 -0.29 14.20 -0.76
N PHE A 43 0.34 14.93 -1.69
CA PHE A 43 1.31 14.36 -2.62
C PHE A 43 2.50 13.71 -1.90
N GLY A 44 3.00 14.31 -0.82
CA GLY A 44 4.13 13.78 -0.04
C GLY A 44 3.80 12.44 0.62
N THR A 45 2.61 12.31 1.19
CA THR A 45 2.11 11.07 1.78
C THR A 45 2.04 9.95 0.75
N VAL A 46 1.43 10.22 -0.41
CA VAL A 46 1.32 9.23 -1.50
C VAL A 46 2.68 8.84 -2.06
N MET A 47 3.56 9.81 -2.24
CA MET A 47 4.91 9.58 -2.74
C MET A 47 5.72 8.74 -1.75
N SER A 48 5.67 9.06 -0.45
CA SER A 48 6.37 8.31 0.60
C SER A 48 5.92 6.85 0.64
N ALA A 49 4.62 6.60 0.70
CA ALA A 49 4.05 5.25 0.70
C ALA A 49 4.42 4.48 -0.58
N SER A 50 4.25 5.09 -1.75
CA SER A 50 4.53 4.44 -3.03
C SER A 50 5.99 4.06 -3.19
N THR A 51 6.93 4.96 -2.83
CA THR A 51 8.36 4.68 -2.93
C THR A 51 8.83 3.62 -1.93
N ALA A 52 8.32 3.65 -0.69
CA ALA A 52 8.62 2.63 0.30
C ALA A 52 8.18 1.23 -0.20
N ILE A 53 6.99 1.10 -0.76
CA ILE A 53 6.47 -0.17 -1.28
C ILE A 53 7.27 -0.63 -2.51
N LEU A 54 7.63 0.29 -3.42
CA LEU A 54 8.50 -0.04 -4.55
C LEU A 54 9.83 -0.67 -4.10
N GLU A 55 10.43 -0.12 -3.06
CA GLU A 55 11.69 -0.64 -2.50
C GLU A 55 11.47 -1.98 -1.79
N GLN A 56 10.45 -2.08 -0.94
CA GLN A 56 10.16 -3.29 -0.14
C GLN A 56 9.85 -4.52 -1.00
N PHE A 57 9.18 -4.32 -2.14
CA PHE A 57 8.82 -5.40 -3.05
C PHE A 57 9.79 -5.57 -4.23
N GLY A 58 10.94 -4.88 -4.21
CA GLY A 58 11.94 -4.99 -5.27
C GLY A 58 11.46 -4.50 -6.64
N LEU A 59 10.56 -3.54 -6.65
CA LEU A 59 9.94 -2.97 -7.85
C LEU A 59 10.64 -1.68 -8.33
N LYS A 60 11.60 -1.15 -7.56
CA LYS A 60 12.44 -0.03 -7.97
C LYS A 60 13.36 -0.49 -9.10
N THR A 61 13.33 0.20 -10.23
CA THR A 61 14.13 -0.11 -11.43
C THR A 61 14.80 1.15 -11.96
N GLU A 62 15.88 1.00 -12.73
CA GLU A 62 16.61 2.13 -13.34
C GLU A 62 15.91 2.67 -14.60
N ASP A 63 15.16 1.82 -15.29
CA ASP A 63 14.46 2.19 -16.52
C ASP A 63 13.17 2.96 -16.24
N THR A 64 13.01 4.14 -16.89
CA THR A 64 11.85 5.02 -16.71
C THR A 64 10.53 4.33 -17.01
N ALA A 65 10.44 3.53 -18.08
CA ALA A 65 9.19 2.88 -18.48
C ALA A 65 8.78 1.77 -17.50
N SER A 66 9.74 0.98 -17.04
CA SER A 66 9.53 -0.04 -16.02
C SER A 66 9.18 0.60 -14.67
N MET A 67 9.85 1.70 -14.32
CA MET A 67 9.55 2.46 -13.10
C MET A 67 8.13 3.02 -13.12
N MET A 68 7.70 3.60 -14.24
CA MET A 68 6.33 4.07 -14.44
C MET A 68 5.31 2.94 -14.25
N LYS A 69 5.53 1.80 -14.90
CA LYS A 69 4.65 0.62 -14.81
C LYS A 69 4.56 0.08 -13.38
N ASN A 70 5.71 -0.02 -12.70
CA ASN A 70 5.76 -0.55 -11.33
C ASN A 70 5.11 0.41 -10.34
N THR A 71 5.34 1.71 -10.48
CA THR A 71 4.68 2.71 -9.64
C THR A 71 3.18 2.72 -9.87
N GLN A 72 2.74 2.65 -11.13
CA GLN A 72 1.32 2.51 -11.45
C GLN A 72 0.70 1.26 -10.81
N ARG A 73 1.40 0.11 -10.87
CA ARG A 73 0.96 -1.13 -10.23
C ARG A 73 0.76 -0.97 -8.72
N VAL A 74 1.71 -0.32 -8.05
CA VAL A 74 1.61 -0.03 -6.60
C VAL A 74 0.44 0.89 -6.31
N THR A 75 0.35 2.03 -6.99
CA THR A 75 -0.72 3.00 -6.76
C THR A 75 -2.10 2.44 -7.09
N ASP A 76 -2.23 1.69 -8.20
CA ASP A 76 -3.48 1.03 -8.56
C ASP A 76 -3.93 0.02 -7.50
N SER A 77 -3.00 -0.77 -6.96
CA SER A 77 -3.29 -1.73 -5.91
C SER A 77 -3.80 -1.05 -4.63
N LEU A 78 -3.11 0.00 -4.17
CA LEU A 78 -3.51 0.72 -2.97
C LEU A 78 -4.82 1.46 -3.15
N THR A 79 -4.96 2.22 -4.25
CA THR A 79 -6.18 2.99 -4.54
C THR A 79 -7.39 2.08 -4.70
N PHE A 80 -7.22 0.95 -5.41
CA PHE A 80 -8.30 0.00 -5.63
C PHE A 80 -8.77 -0.61 -4.31
N VAL A 81 -7.86 -1.13 -3.49
CA VAL A 81 -8.22 -1.74 -2.20
C VAL A 81 -8.80 -0.70 -1.26
N ALA A 82 -8.22 0.50 -1.18
CA ALA A 82 -8.75 1.60 -0.38
C ALA A 82 -10.21 1.95 -0.74
N ASN A 83 -10.56 1.92 -2.03
CA ASN A 83 -11.93 2.18 -2.48
C ASN A 83 -12.89 0.99 -2.33
N LYS A 84 -12.36 -0.23 -2.27
CA LYS A 84 -13.16 -1.46 -2.12
C LYS A 84 -13.39 -1.86 -0.67
N THR A 85 -12.63 -1.31 0.25
CA THR A 85 -12.65 -1.64 1.67
C THR A 85 -12.83 -0.37 2.50
N SER A 86 -12.85 -0.52 3.82
CA SER A 86 -12.91 0.62 4.74
C SER A 86 -11.56 1.35 4.90
N ALA A 87 -10.49 0.82 4.30
CA ALA A 87 -9.16 1.41 4.41
C ALA A 87 -9.07 2.75 3.67
N GLY A 88 -8.41 3.74 4.26
CA GLY A 88 -7.90 4.91 3.54
C GLY A 88 -6.61 4.59 2.78
N PHE A 89 -6.23 5.44 1.82
CA PHE A 89 -4.95 5.26 1.10
C PHE A 89 -3.76 5.39 2.06
N GLU A 90 -3.79 6.34 2.98
CA GLU A 90 -2.77 6.52 4.00
C GLU A 90 -2.65 5.29 4.90
N ASP A 91 -3.76 4.75 5.40
CA ASP A 91 -3.78 3.54 6.22
C ASP A 91 -3.21 2.33 5.48
N MET A 92 -3.52 2.21 4.18
CA MET A 92 -2.92 1.18 3.32
C MET A 92 -1.41 1.35 3.24
N GLY A 93 -0.93 2.58 3.03
CA GLY A 93 0.50 2.91 2.99
C GLY A 93 1.22 2.52 4.29
N ILE A 94 0.68 2.96 5.43
CA ILE A 94 1.21 2.66 6.76
C ILE A 94 1.25 1.13 7.00
N ALA A 95 0.15 0.43 6.75
CA ALA A 95 0.10 -1.02 6.93
C ALA A 95 1.15 -1.75 6.08
N MET A 96 1.30 -1.34 4.81
CA MET A 96 2.27 -1.93 3.89
C MET A 96 3.71 -1.67 4.32
N GLU A 97 4.04 -0.52 4.91
CA GLU A 97 5.38 -0.25 5.49
C GLU A 97 5.75 -1.27 6.57
N TYR A 98 4.80 -1.64 7.42
CA TYR A 98 5.03 -2.61 8.49
C TYR A 98 5.15 -4.05 7.98
N VAL A 99 4.34 -4.46 7.02
CA VAL A 99 4.23 -5.86 6.58
C VAL A 99 5.04 -6.18 5.33
N GLY A 100 5.27 -5.18 4.47
CA GLY A 100 5.85 -5.36 3.14
C GLY A 100 7.12 -6.20 3.08
N PRO A 101 8.17 -5.90 3.90
CA PRO A 101 9.41 -6.66 3.86
C PRO A 101 9.23 -8.15 4.18
N VAL A 102 8.40 -8.48 5.15
CA VAL A 102 8.13 -9.87 5.54
C VAL A 102 7.24 -10.57 4.50
N ALA A 103 6.22 -9.89 4.01
CA ALA A 103 5.34 -10.42 2.96
C ALA A 103 6.15 -10.73 1.68
N HIS A 104 7.00 -9.81 1.24
CA HIS A 104 7.87 -10.02 0.08
C HIS A 104 8.83 -11.21 0.28
N SER A 105 9.44 -11.33 1.46
CA SER A 105 10.35 -12.45 1.76
C SER A 105 9.68 -13.82 1.72
N LEU A 106 8.36 -13.87 1.85
CA LEU A 106 7.49 -15.05 1.75
C LEU A 106 6.88 -15.24 0.36
N GLY A 107 7.29 -14.44 -0.63
CA GLY A 107 6.79 -14.52 -1.99
C GLY A 107 5.38 -13.93 -2.21
N MET A 108 4.84 -13.24 -1.21
CA MET A 108 3.59 -12.47 -1.41
C MET A 108 3.88 -11.26 -2.28
N ASN A 109 3.00 -10.99 -3.24
CA ASN A 109 3.08 -9.78 -4.06
C ASN A 109 2.32 -8.61 -3.43
N VAL A 110 2.44 -7.42 -4.05
CA VAL A 110 1.80 -6.19 -3.57
C VAL A 110 0.29 -6.35 -3.47
N GLU A 111 -0.34 -6.94 -4.49
CA GLU A 111 -1.79 -7.09 -4.59
C GLU A 111 -2.36 -8.01 -3.49
N GLN A 112 -1.68 -9.12 -3.25
CA GLN A 112 -2.09 -10.06 -2.21
C GLN A 112 -1.92 -9.48 -0.81
N THR A 113 -0.82 -8.74 -0.59
CA THR A 113 -0.56 -8.08 0.69
C THR A 113 -1.57 -6.96 0.93
N ALA A 114 -1.83 -6.13 -0.07
CA ALA A 114 -2.84 -5.07 -0.01
C ALA A 114 -4.24 -5.64 0.25
N ALA A 115 -4.62 -6.73 -0.43
CA ALA A 115 -5.91 -7.39 -0.22
C ALA A 115 -6.06 -7.90 1.22
N ALA A 116 -5.01 -8.52 1.80
CA ALA A 116 -5.04 -8.98 3.19
C ALA A 116 -5.22 -7.81 4.17
N VAL A 117 -4.52 -6.69 3.96
CA VAL A 117 -4.67 -5.46 4.74
C VAL A 117 -6.09 -4.91 4.60
N GLY A 118 -6.64 -4.84 3.39
CA GLY A 118 -8.00 -4.36 3.15
C GLY A 118 -9.08 -5.20 3.85
N LEU A 119 -8.92 -6.53 3.89
CA LEU A 119 -9.83 -7.41 4.64
C LEU A 119 -9.76 -7.15 6.15
N LEU A 120 -8.59 -6.85 6.70
CA LEU A 120 -8.44 -6.44 8.10
C LEU A 120 -9.14 -5.11 8.37
N SER A 121 -8.99 -4.15 7.47
CA SER A 121 -9.59 -2.81 7.58
C SER A 121 -11.12 -2.87 7.60
N ASN A 122 -11.74 -3.74 6.82
CA ASN A 122 -13.19 -3.98 6.85
C ASN A 122 -13.72 -4.42 8.23
N ASN A 123 -12.85 -4.84 9.12
CA ASN A 123 -13.16 -5.23 10.49
C ASN A 123 -12.56 -4.27 11.54
N GLY A 124 -12.22 -3.05 11.13
CA GLY A 124 -11.72 -2.01 12.01
C GLY A 124 -10.26 -2.18 12.45
N ILE A 125 -9.49 -3.05 11.78
CA ILE A 125 -8.05 -3.20 12.00
C ILE A 125 -7.33 -2.51 10.86
N GLU A 126 -6.90 -1.26 11.08
CA GLU A 126 -6.40 -0.35 10.05
C GLU A 126 -4.96 0.09 10.32
N GLY A 127 -4.30 0.64 9.32
CA GLY A 127 -3.00 1.27 9.42
C GLY A 127 -1.95 0.39 10.10
N GLU A 128 -1.26 0.93 11.09
CA GLU A 128 -0.20 0.24 11.84
C GLU A 128 -0.68 -1.08 12.48
N LYS A 129 -1.93 -1.12 12.99
CA LYS A 129 -2.48 -2.32 13.63
C LYS A 129 -2.63 -3.46 12.62
N ALA A 130 -3.12 -3.19 11.42
CA ALA A 130 -3.23 -4.17 10.35
C ALA A 130 -1.85 -4.68 9.93
N GLY A 131 -0.92 -3.77 9.67
CA GLY A 131 0.44 -4.10 9.27
C GLY A 131 1.19 -4.90 10.34
N THR A 132 1.11 -4.48 11.60
CA THR A 132 1.78 -5.17 12.72
C THR A 132 1.19 -6.56 12.96
N SER A 133 -0.13 -6.70 12.93
CA SER A 133 -0.80 -7.99 13.11
C SER A 133 -0.41 -8.98 12.01
N LEU A 134 -0.49 -8.58 10.74
CA LEU A 134 -0.12 -9.43 9.61
C LEU A 134 1.38 -9.75 9.60
N ARG A 135 2.25 -8.76 9.87
CA ARG A 135 3.70 -8.97 10.03
C ARG A 135 4.00 -9.97 11.13
N GLY A 136 3.34 -9.87 12.28
CA GLY A 136 3.51 -10.79 13.41
C GLY A 136 3.17 -12.22 13.01
N ALA A 137 2.04 -12.42 12.35
CA ALA A 137 1.62 -13.75 11.85
C ALA A 137 2.62 -14.34 10.85
N LEU A 138 3.02 -13.57 9.83
CA LEU A 138 3.96 -14.00 8.82
C LEU A 138 5.36 -14.29 9.40
N SER A 139 5.83 -13.46 10.35
CA SER A 139 7.10 -13.68 11.04
C SER A 139 7.09 -14.96 11.87
N ARG A 140 5.95 -15.31 12.46
CA ARG A 140 5.81 -16.56 13.22
C ARG A 140 5.87 -17.79 12.33
N LEU A 141 5.33 -17.71 11.12
CA LEU A 141 5.46 -18.77 10.11
C LEU A 141 6.90 -18.96 9.64
N LEU A 142 7.66 -17.87 9.50
CA LEU A 142 9.10 -17.94 9.16
C LEU A 142 9.94 -18.58 10.26
N LYS A 143 9.69 -18.17 11.52
CA LYS A 143 10.44 -18.61 12.70
C LYS A 143 9.49 -19.06 13.81
N PRO A 144 8.88 -20.27 13.67
CA PRO A 144 7.99 -20.77 14.69
C PRO A 144 8.76 -21.09 15.98
N THR A 145 8.15 -20.82 17.12
CA THR A 145 8.60 -21.32 18.41
C THR A 145 8.14 -22.76 18.57
N LYS A 146 8.68 -23.48 19.56
CA LYS A 146 8.20 -24.85 19.88
C LYS A 146 6.69 -24.90 20.11
N GLN A 147 6.16 -23.91 20.82
CA GLN A 147 4.71 -23.80 21.07
C GLN A 147 3.94 -23.52 19.78
N SER A 148 4.44 -22.61 18.93
CA SER A 148 3.77 -22.30 17.65
C SER A 148 3.78 -23.49 16.71
N SER A 149 4.86 -24.25 16.64
CA SER A 149 4.95 -25.44 15.80
C SER A 149 3.87 -26.47 16.16
N ALA A 150 3.68 -26.77 17.44
CA ALA A 150 2.62 -27.66 17.88
C ALA A 150 1.22 -27.14 17.55
N ALA A 151 1.01 -25.84 17.74
CA ALA A 151 -0.27 -25.20 17.40
C ALA A 151 -0.53 -25.17 15.88
N PHE A 152 0.50 -25.01 15.06
CA PHE A 152 0.38 -25.10 13.60
C PHE A 152 -0.03 -26.51 13.14
N GLU A 153 0.57 -27.55 13.73
CA GLU A 153 0.17 -28.94 13.47
C GLU A 153 -1.30 -29.19 13.85
N GLU A 154 -1.74 -28.69 15.01
CA GLU A 154 -3.13 -28.79 15.46
C GLU A 154 -4.10 -28.03 14.53
N LEU A 155 -3.66 -26.91 13.93
CA LEU A 155 -4.40 -26.15 12.92
C LEU A 155 -4.32 -26.77 11.51
N GLY A 156 -3.63 -27.89 11.35
CA GLY A 156 -3.43 -28.55 10.05
C GLY A 156 -2.44 -27.87 9.11
N ILE A 157 -1.62 -26.94 9.61
CA ILE A 157 -0.67 -26.18 8.82
C ILE A 157 0.65 -26.94 8.71
N ASN A 158 1.04 -27.26 7.47
CA ASN A 158 2.35 -27.81 7.17
C ASN A 158 3.34 -26.65 6.90
N ILE A 159 4.18 -26.33 7.90
CA ILE A 159 5.15 -25.24 7.81
C ILE A 159 6.19 -25.47 6.72
N ASP A 160 6.58 -26.72 6.46
CA ASP A 160 7.59 -27.02 5.42
C ASP A 160 7.02 -26.79 4.02
N GLU A 161 5.76 -27.14 3.78
CA GLU A 161 5.08 -26.82 2.51
C GLU A 161 4.83 -25.33 2.34
N TRP A 162 4.54 -24.62 3.42
CA TRP A 162 4.47 -23.16 3.41
C TRP A 162 5.82 -22.53 3.02
N LYS A 163 6.93 -22.98 3.66
CA LYS A 163 8.29 -22.46 3.37
C LYS A 163 8.74 -22.75 1.95
N LYS A 164 8.28 -23.83 1.36
CA LYS A 164 8.55 -24.16 -0.06
C LYS A 164 7.69 -23.35 -1.03
N GLY A 165 6.71 -22.58 -0.54
CA GLY A 165 5.76 -21.84 -1.35
C GLY A 165 4.66 -22.70 -2.00
N ASN A 166 4.51 -23.95 -1.57
CA ASN A 166 3.47 -24.85 -2.08
C ASN A 166 2.08 -24.54 -1.53
N ILE A 167 2.02 -23.83 -0.41
CA ILE A 167 0.77 -23.39 0.25
C ILE A 167 0.85 -21.88 0.41
N GLY A 168 -0.18 -21.15 -0.06
CA GLY A 168 -0.32 -19.72 0.11
C GLY A 168 -1.12 -19.35 1.37
N LEU A 169 -1.13 -18.06 1.70
CA LEU A 169 -1.93 -17.54 2.81
C LEU A 169 -3.43 -17.89 2.65
N PRO A 170 -4.05 -17.79 1.47
CA PRO A 170 -5.45 -18.18 1.30
C PRO A 170 -5.73 -19.65 1.64
N ASP A 171 -4.86 -20.56 1.20
CA ASP A 171 -5.01 -22.02 1.46
C ASP A 171 -4.85 -22.32 2.94
N MET A 172 -3.95 -21.61 3.61
CA MET A 172 -3.76 -21.70 5.05
C MET A 172 -5.03 -21.26 5.81
N LEU A 173 -5.63 -20.13 5.40
CA LEU A 173 -6.88 -19.64 6.02
C LEU A 173 -8.00 -20.68 5.91
N ASP A 174 -8.16 -21.31 4.75
CA ASP A 174 -9.16 -22.36 4.53
C ASP A 174 -8.87 -23.61 5.36
N THR A 175 -7.59 -24.00 5.44
CA THR A 175 -7.15 -25.13 6.25
C THR A 175 -7.45 -24.90 7.73
N ILE A 176 -7.11 -23.73 8.28
CA ILE A 176 -7.41 -23.37 9.67
C ILE A 176 -8.92 -23.38 9.91
N LYS A 177 -9.69 -22.75 9.01
CA LYS A 177 -11.14 -22.69 9.12
C LYS A 177 -11.75 -24.09 9.23
N LYS A 178 -11.31 -25.01 8.38
CA LYS A 178 -11.75 -26.41 8.40
C LYS A 178 -11.36 -27.15 9.67
N HIS A 179 -10.12 -27.01 10.15
CA HIS A 179 -9.63 -27.70 11.35
C HIS A 179 -10.23 -27.15 12.65
N THR A 180 -10.75 -25.93 12.62
CA THR A 180 -11.42 -25.31 13.77
C THR A 180 -12.94 -25.40 13.72
N GLU A 181 -13.51 -26.15 12.77
CA GLU A 181 -14.95 -26.46 12.74
C GLU A 181 -15.36 -27.22 14.01
N GLY A 182 -16.40 -26.73 14.65
CA GLY A 182 -16.90 -27.33 15.91
C GLY A 182 -16.20 -26.81 17.18
N MET A 183 -15.13 -26.08 17.08
CA MET A 183 -14.54 -25.39 18.24
C MET A 183 -15.36 -24.15 18.62
N THR A 184 -15.41 -23.85 19.90
CA THR A 184 -15.92 -22.54 20.38
C THR A 184 -15.00 -21.42 19.95
N ASP A 185 -15.51 -20.19 19.89
CA ASP A 185 -14.70 -19.02 19.55
C ASP A 185 -13.51 -18.82 20.51
N ALA A 186 -13.70 -19.17 21.78
CA ALA A 186 -12.63 -19.09 22.78
C ALA A 186 -11.52 -20.11 22.54
N GLU A 187 -11.86 -21.36 22.22
CA GLU A 187 -10.89 -22.42 21.88
C GLU A 187 -10.12 -22.07 20.63
N LYS A 188 -10.82 -21.71 19.55
CA LYS A 188 -10.23 -21.25 18.29
C LYS A 188 -9.28 -20.06 18.50
N SER A 189 -9.73 -19.03 19.20
CA SER A 189 -8.96 -17.85 19.47
C SER A 189 -7.71 -18.15 20.31
N SER A 190 -7.82 -19.03 21.31
CA SER A 190 -6.67 -19.50 22.11
C SER A 190 -5.64 -20.26 21.27
N LEU A 191 -6.10 -21.13 20.35
CA LEU A 191 -5.21 -21.89 19.47
C LEU A 191 -4.52 -20.97 18.45
N VAL A 192 -5.25 -20.03 17.88
CA VAL A 192 -4.69 -19.00 16.98
C VAL A 192 -3.64 -18.13 17.69
N ALA A 193 -3.88 -17.76 18.96
CA ALA A 193 -2.90 -17.02 19.75
C ALA A 193 -1.62 -17.83 20.02
N LYS A 194 -1.74 -19.13 20.29
CA LYS A 194 -0.59 -20.03 20.46
C LYS A 194 0.21 -20.17 19.16
N ALA A 195 -0.47 -20.24 18.02
CA ALA A 195 0.14 -20.40 16.70
C ALA A 195 0.84 -19.11 16.25
N PHE A 196 0.14 -18.00 16.23
CA PHE A 196 0.58 -16.75 15.59
C PHE A 196 1.10 -15.70 16.59
N GLY A 197 0.83 -15.86 17.87
CA GLY A 197 1.12 -14.87 18.91
C GLY A 197 -0.09 -13.99 19.22
N VAL A 198 -0.11 -13.43 20.44
CA VAL A 198 -1.23 -12.63 20.96
C VAL A 198 -1.46 -11.36 20.11
N GLU A 199 -0.37 -10.75 19.63
CA GLU A 199 -0.43 -9.52 18.81
C GLU A 199 -1.09 -9.76 17.43
N ALA A 200 -0.89 -10.94 16.86
CA ALA A 200 -1.47 -11.32 15.58
C ALA A 200 -2.86 -11.99 15.68
N GLN A 201 -3.25 -12.41 16.88
CA GLN A 201 -4.46 -13.19 17.13
C GLN A 201 -5.72 -12.56 16.55
N THR A 202 -5.95 -11.28 16.84
CA THR A 202 -7.17 -10.58 16.40
C THR A 202 -7.24 -10.50 14.89
N GLY A 203 -6.16 -10.09 14.23
CA GLY A 203 -6.12 -10.00 12.76
C GLY A 203 -6.23 -11.37 12.10
N MET A 204 -5.58 -12.40 12.64
CA MET A 204 -5.68 -13.75 12.10
C MET A 204 -7.08 -14.33 12.26
N ASN A 205 -7.76 -14.10 13.38
CA ASN A 205 -9.17 -14.50 13.54
C ASN A 205 -10.07 -13.84 12.49
N VAL A 206 -9.85 -12.56 12.19
CA VAL A 206 -10.57 -11.86 11.11
C VAL A 206 -10.32 -12.53 9.76
N LEU A 207 -9.06 -12.73 9.37
CA LEU A 207 -8.73 -13.35 8.08
C LEU A 207 -9.26 -14.79 7.97
N ILE A 208 -9.16 -15.59 9.02
CA ILE A 208 -9.69 -16.96 9.07
C ILE A 208 -11.22 -16.96 8.90
N ASN A 209 -11.91 -16.03 9.55
CA ASN A 209 -13.37 -15.92 9.43
C ASN A 209 -13.80 -15.48 8.03
N GLN A 210 -13.06 -14.56 7.40
CA GLN A 210 -13.28 -14.16 5.99
C GLN A 210 -13.03 -15.35 5.04
N GLY A 211 -12.02 -16.16 5.34
CA GLY A 211 -11.63 -17.33 4.55
C GLY A 211 -10.73 -17.03 3.37
N GLY A 212 -10.15 -18.08 2.81
CA GLY A 212 -9.20 -17.99 1.70
C GLY A 212 -9.81 -17.42 0.41
N ASP A 213 -11.09 -17.73 0.15
CA ASP A 213 -11.77 -17.24 -1.06
C ASP A 213 -11.94 -15.72 -1.05
N ALA A 214 -12.24 -15.10 0.08
CA ALA A 214 -12.31 -13.64 0.18
C ALA A 214 -10.96 -13.01 -0.19
N LEU A 215 -9.86 -13.57 0.30
CA LEU A 215 -8.52 -13.09 -0.01
C LEU A 215 -8.14 -13.34 -1.48
N ARG A 216 -8.46 -14.52 -2.04
CA ARG A 216 -8.21 -14.82 -3.47
C ARG A 216 -8.98 -13.88 -4.38
N ASN A 217 -10.25 -13.64 -4.09
CA ASN A 217 -11.11 -12.79 -4.90
C ASN A 217 -10.62 -11.34 -4.88
N LEU A 218 -10.39 -10.77 -3.69
CA LEU A 218 -9.89 -9.38 -3.60
C LEU A 218 -8.50 -9.24 -4.23
N THR A 219 -7.61 -10.22 -4.06
CA THR A 219 -6.30 -10.25 -4.73
C THR A 219 -6.46 -10.23 -6.25
N LYS A 220 -7.33 -11.08 -6.79
CA LYS A 220 -7.58 -11.14 -8.25
C LYS A 220 -8.19 -9.85 -8.78
N GLU A 221 -9.15 -9.27 -8.06
CA GLU A 221 -9.72 -7.98 -8.43
C GLU A 221 -8.65 -6.89 -8.42
N THR A 222 -7.76 -6.86 -7.42
CA THR A 222 -6.65 -5.90 -7.33
C THR A 222 -5.65 -6.09 -8.48
N GLN A 223 -5.31 -7.31 -8.85
CA GLN A 223 -4.46 -7.61 -10.01
C GLN A 223 -5.06 -7.11 -11.34
N ASN A 224 -6.38 -7.09 -11.43
CA ASN A 224 -7.10 -6.61 -12.62
C ASN A 224 -7.36 -5.09 -12.59
N ALA A 225 -6.92 -4.38 -11.56
CA ALA A 225 -7.18 -2.95 -11.37
C ALA A 225 -6.22 -2.02 -12.15
N THR A 226 -5.51 -2.53 -13.16
CA THR A 226 -4.58 -1.71 -13.97
C THR A 226 -5.27 -0.48 -14.55
N GLY A 227 -4.71 0.71 -14.29
CA GLY A 227 -5.26 2.00 -14.73
C GLY A 227 -6.41 2.53 -13.87
N TYR A 228 -6.74 1.86 -12.77
CA TYR A 228 -7.82 2.26 -11.88
C TYR A 228 -7.60 3.65 -11.28
N THR A 229 -6.41 3.89 -10.76
CA THR A 229 -6.01 5.17 -10.14
C THR A 229 -6.16 6.32 -11.12
N LYS A 230 -5.62 6.16 -12.34
CA LYS A 230 -5.73 7.18 -13.39
C LYS A 230 -7.18 7.46 -13.75
N LYS A 231 -7.99 6.42 -13.95
CA LYS A 231 -9.42 6.58 -14.25
C LYS A 231 -10.15 7.37 -13.16
N LEU A 232 -9.87 7.07 -11.89
CA LEU A 232 -10.47 7.77 -10.76
C LEU A 232 -9.98 9.23 -10.69
N ALA A 233 -8.68 9.47 -10.88
CA ALA A 233 -8.11 10.81 -10.95
C ALA A 233 -8.74 11.65 -12.07
N ASP A 234 -8.94 11.07 -13.27
CA ASP A 234 -9.59 11.75 -14.39
C ASP A 234 -11.05 12.09 -14.07
N GLN A 235 -11.77 11.23 -13.39
CA GLN A 235 -13.14 11.52 -12.91
C GLN A 235 -13.14 12.67 -11.90
N MET A 236 -12.22 12.66 -10.94
CA MET A 236 -12.06 13.74 -9.97
C MET A 236 -11.66 15.06 -10.63
N ASN A 237 -10.84 15.02 -11.68
CA ASN A 237 -10.43 16.19 -12.45
C ASN A 237 -11.58 16.89 -13.19
N ASN A 238 -12.68 16.22 -13.41
CA ASN A 238 -13.86 16.78 -14.07
C ASN A 238 -14.92 17.33 -13.11
N SER A 239 -14.65 17.29 -11.79
CA SER A 239 -15.57 17.85 -10.78
C SER A 239 -15.35 19.37 -10.57
N ASP A 240 -16.40 20.08 -10.14
CA ASP A 240 -16.35 21.55 -9.89
C ASP A 240 -15.30 21.95 -8.84
N LYS A 241 -15.08 21.11 -7.82
CA LYS A 241 -14.01 21.33 -6.81
C LYS A 241 -12.64 21.41 -7.44
N ASN A 242 -12.44 20.69 -8.54
CA ASN A 242 -11.17 20.68 -9.26
C ASN A 242 -11.03 21.83 -10.24
N ALA A 243 -12.11 22.37 -10.79
CA ALA A 243 -12.04 23.60 -11.56
C ALA A 243 -11.43 24.73 -10.73
N PHE A 244 -11.82 24.85 -9.45
CA PHE A 244 -11.24 25.83 -8.53
C PHE A 244 -9.75 25.59 -8.24
N ASN A 245 -9.39 24.33 -7.93
CA ASN A 245 -7.97 24.00 -7.66
C ASN A 245 -7.07 24.16 -8.90
N LYS A 246 -7.58 23.83 -10.09
CA LYS A 246 -6.87 24.10 -11.36
C LYS A 246 -6.68 25.59 -11.59
N ALA A 247 -7.70 26.40 -11.32
CA ALA A 247 -7.62 27.86 -11.43
C ALA A 247 -6.57 28.42 -10.46
N LYS A 248 -6.54 27.94 -9.21
CA LYS A 248 -5.53 28.31 -8.21
C LYS A 248 -4.12 27.95 -8.66
N ALA A 249 -3.87 26.72 -9.09
CA ALA A 249 -2.56 26.27 -9.58
C ALA A 249 -2.12 27.07 -10.82
N THR A 250 -3.04 27.41 -11.73
CA THR A 250 -2.74 28.27 -12.89
C THR A 250 -2.32 29.68 -12.45
N LEU A 251 -2.97 30.25 -11.43
CA LEU A 251 -2.62 31.55 -10.87
C LEU A 251 -1.23 31.52 -10.19
N GLU A 252 -0.87 30.46 -9.51
CA GLU A 252 0.45 30.28 -8.91
C GLU A 252 1.55 30.21 -9.97
N VAL A 253 1.36 29.45 -11.05
CA VAL A 253 2.29 29.39 -12.19
C VAL A 253 2.43 30.77 -12.84
N LEU A 254 1.34 31.49 -13.07
CA LEU A 254 1.36 32.86 -13.61
C LEU A 254 2.09 33.83 -12.68
N SER A 255 1.94 33.71 -11.37
CA SER A 255 2.63 34.57 -10.40
C SER A 255 4.15 34.31 -10.38
N ILE A 256 4.58 33.05 -10.54
CA ILE A 256 6.00 32.69 -10.68
C ILE A 256 6.57 33.24 -11.98
N ASP A 257 5.87 33.08 -13.11
CA ASP A 257 6.31 33.60 -14.42
C ASP A 257 6.41 35.13 -14.43
N LEU A 258 5.42 35.80 -13.83
CA LEU A 258 5.46 37.26 -13.63
C LEU A 258 6.61 37.67 -12.71
N GLY A 259 6.87 36.97 -11.61
CA GLY A 259 7.97 37.21 -10.71
C GLY A 259 9.31 37.10 -11.42
N GLN A 260 9.52 36.04 -12.20
CA GLN A 260 10.75 35.85 -12.99
C GLN A 260 10.96 36.90 -14.08
N LYS A 261 9.89 37.39 -14.69
CA LYS A 261 9.95 38.42 -15.71
C LYS A 261 10.15 39.83 -15.13
N LEU A 262 9.60 40.09 -13.92
CA LEU A 262 9.68 41.40 -13.27
C LEU A 262 10.99 41.59 -12.47
N LEU A 263 11.52 40.52 -11.85
CA LEU A 263 12.75 40.58 -11.06
C LEU A 263 13.96 41.21 -11.82
N PRO A 264 14.25 40.87 -13.07
CA PRO A 264 15.34 41.49 -13.82
C PRO A 264 15.12 42.98 -14.07
N SER A 265 13.86 43.44 -14.09
CA SER A 265 13.53 44.86 -14.31
C SER A 265 13.60 45.71 -13.04
N ILE A 266 13.46 45.08 -11.85
CA ILE A 266 13.46 45.76 -10.56
C ILE A 266 14.86 45.81 -9.93
N ILE A 267 15.70 44.79 -10.14
CA ILE A 267 17.06 44.72 -9.59
C ILE A 267 17.94 45.93 -9.94
N PRO A 268 17.91 46.50 -11.15
CA PRO A 268 18.68 47.70 -11.45
C PRO A 268 18.25 48.94 -10.66
N VAL A 269 16.95 49.05 -10.31
CA VAL A 269 16.39 50.23 -9.62
C VAL A 269 16.78 50.28 -8.13
N VAL A 270 17.11 49.13 -7.53
CA VAL A 270 17.49 49.04 -6.10
C VAL A 270 19.01 49.25 -5.89
N LYS A 271 19.80 49.39 -6.97
CA LYS A 271 21.25 49.58 -6.91
C LYS A 271 21.71 51.05 -7.13
N GLU A 272 20.78 52.00 -7.33
CA GLU A 272 21.00 53.44 -7.24
C GLU A 272 20.53 53.96 -5.87
#